data_6ae7889560da31769f467a66687d77be
#
_entry.id   6ae7889560da31769f467a66687d77be
#
_cell.length_a   1.000
_cell.length_b   1.000
_cell.length_c   1.000
_cell.angle_alpha   90.00
_cell.angle_beta   90.00
_cell.angle_gamma   90.00
#
_symmetry.space_group_name_H-M   'P 1'
#
loop_
_entity.id
_entity.type
_entity.pdbx_description
1 polymer ?
#
loop_
_entity_poly.entity_id
_entity_poly.type
_entity_poly.pdbx_seq_one_letter_code
_entity_poly.pdbx_strand_id
1 'polypeptide(L)'
;MAIPELTGTFCAGLAGRIFSRQRGRGRHGAKTMALSSATDTKSLSESIWVERHEGKYVIPPTLMPAIREYIGLFCDPDPNCKGFPPEYVTTTLQLDTPAMSLHHAKESEAVTRFKLRARTYGTDGKSPVFMEIKRKIIGVVVKSRARIPREKWCSELILDPKRLLDVEFRSAKEEYAFLEFVRLTREIGATPKVLVRYTRESYVSRVDDYARVTFDRNLLYQPTHSWDSWGDAGKWRPIDTPFTQDKGNRYSGVILEIKTMSNPPMWVVDLIENFDLARTGNCKYSSAVWTESLFGETPAAAEYATELFLP
;
A
#
# COMPACT_ATOMS: atom_id res chain seq x y z
N MET A 1 -0.86 17.44 28.44
CA MET A 1 -0.24 16.15 28.73
C MET A 1 0.79 15.90 27.67
N ALA A 2 2.07 16.01 28.00
CA ALA A 2 3.17 16.00 27.08
C ALA A 2 3.45 14.57 26.61
N ILE A 3 3.65 14.42 25.30
CA ILE A 3 4.11 13.17 24.65
C ILE A 3 5.63 13.07 24.96
N PRO A 4 6.14 11.96 25.46
CA PRO A 4 7.58 11.82 25.69
C PRO A 4 8.31 11.77 24.35
N GLU A 5 9.34 12.59 24.23
CA GLU A 5 10.32 12.54 23.16
C GLU A 5 11.04 11.19 23.17
N LEU A 6 10.91 10.45 22.10
CA LEU A 6 11.69 9.25 21.83
C LEU A 6 13.06 9.65 21.23
N THR A 7 13.91 10.23 22.04
CA THR A 7 15.36 10.28 21.80
C THR A 7 16.01 9.17 22.61
N GLY A 8 16.32 8.06 22.03
CA GLY A 8 16.96 6.95 22.69
C GLY A 8 17.62 6.00 21.71
N THR A 9 18.88 6.23 21.49
CA THR A 9 19.97 5.30 21.18
C THR A 9 19.55 3.84 20.93
N PHE A 10 19.36 3.47 19.66
CA PHE A 10 19.20 2.07 19.24
C PHE A 10 20.27 1.72 18.21
N CYS A 11 21.39 1.27 18.69
CA CYS A 11 22.33 0.45 17.93
C CYS A 11 23.09 -0.48 18.86
N ALA A 12 23.31 -1.71 18.39
CA ALA A 12 24.17 -2.75 18.97
C ALA A 12 23.56 -3.59 20.11
N GLY A 13 22.88 -4.68 19.76
CA GLY A 13 22.54 -5.71 20.75
C GLY A 13 22.00 -7.03 20.24
N LEU A 14 21.80 -7.26 18.96
CA LEU A 14 21.21 -8.54 18.48
C LEU A 14 21.96 -9.25 17.34
N ALA A 15 23.09 -8.76 16.88
CA ALA A 15 23.88 -9.43 15.83
C ALA A 15 24.90 -10.46 16.37
N GLY A 16 24.94 -10.74 17.67
CA GLY A 16 26.02 -11.46 18.34
C GLY A 16 25.76 -12.90 18.74
N ARG A 17 24.66 -13.57 18.44
CA ARG A 17 24.38 -14.91 18.98
C ARG A 17 23.94 -16.02 18.02
N ILE A 18 24.17 -15.92 16.71
CA ILE A 18 23.84 -17.04 15.79
C ILE A 18 25.06 -17.66 15.10
N PHE A 19 26.26 -17.23 15.36
CA PHE A 19 27.48 -17.87 14.82
C PHE A 19 28.35 -18.49 15.88
N SER A 20 27.92 -19.62 16.44
CA SER A 20 28.83 -20.56 17.14
C SER A 20 28.24 -21.96 17.13
N ARG A 21 28.49 -22.70 16.06
CA ARG A 21 28.66 -24.17 16.04
C ARG A 21 28.88 -24.66 14.61
N GLN A 22 30.16 -24.79 14.25
CA GLN A 22 30.70 -26.03 13.66
C GLN A 22 32.17 -25.81 13.32
N ARG A 23 33.01 -26.31 14.19
CA ARG A 23 34.42 -26.62 13.83
C ARG A 23 34.51 -28.12 13.63
N GLY A 24 34.58 -28.55 12.39
CA GLY A 24 34.96 -29.88 11.98
C GLY A 24 36.25 -29.79 11.15
N ARG A 25 37.28 -30.52 11.58
CA ARG A 25 38.64 -30.56 11.04
C ARG A 25 38.67 -31.14 9.61
N GLY A 26 39.45 -30.55 8.72
CA GLY A 26 39.89 -31.13 7.45
C GLY A 26 41.07 -30.32 6.88
N ARG A 27 42.28 -30.92 6.96
CA ARG A 27 43.53 -30.38 6.39
C ARG A 27 43.53 -30.54 4.85
N HIS A 28 44.11 -29.58 4.18
CA HIS A 28 45.06 -29.59 3.07
C HIS A 28 44.72 -28.61 1.93
N GLY A 29 45.73 -27.86 1.49
CA GLY A 29 45.81 -27.25 0.17
C GLY A 29 45.85 -25.71 0.16
N ALA A 30 46.99 -25.14 0.48
CA ALA A 30 47.27 -23.74 0.16
C ALA A 30 47.33 -23.58 -1.36
N LYS A 31 46.36 -22.83 -1.92
CA LYS A 31 46.50 -22.18 -3.23
C LYS A 31 46.27 -20.67 -3.03
N THR A 32 47.37 -19.97 -3.13
CA THR A 32 47.43 -18.53 -3.21
C THR A 32 46.57 -18.07 -4.42
N MET A 33 45.43 -17.51 -4.17
CA MET A 33 44.70 -16.76 -5.20
C MET A 33 44.83 -15.26 -4.90
N ALA A 34 45.42 -14.59 -5.87
CA ALA A 34 45.58 -13.14 -5.86
C ALA A 34 44.22 -12.46 -5.74
N LEU A 35 44.09 -11.54 -4.80
CA LEU A 35 43.00 -10.60 -4.71
C LEU A 35 43.01 -9.70 -5.96
N SER A 36 42.07 -9.90 -6.84
CA SER A 36 41.68 -8.87 -7.81
C SER A 36 40.67 -7.93 -7.12
N SER A 37 41.18 -6.94 -6.46
CA SER A 37 40.42 -5.83 -5.89
C SER A 37 40.26 -4.76 -6.97
N ALA A 38 39.22 -4.82 -7.79
CA ALA A 38 38.82 -3.66 -8.62
C ALA A 38 37.52 -3.87 -9.39
N THR A 39 36.42 -4.43 -8.82
CA THR A 39 35.15 -4.46 -9.55
C THR A 39 33.88 -4.35 -8.71
N ASP A 40 33.94 -4.24 -7.39
CA ASP A 40 32.72 -4.23 -6.57
C ASP A 40 32.31 -2.89 -5.97
N THR A 41 33.03 -1.81 -6.23
CA THR A 41 32.67 -0.46 -5.75
C THR A 41 31.70 0.30 -6.68
N LYS A 42 31.38 -0.24 -7.85
CA LYS A 42 30.48 0.42 -8.81
C LYS A 42 28.99 0.11 -8.62
N SER A 43 28.65 -0.89 -7.84
CA SER A 43 27.23 -1.28 -7.65
C SER A 43 26.53 -0.63 -6.45
N LEU A 44 27.25 0.10 -5.60
CA LEU A 44 26.71 0.77 -4.42
C LEU A 44 26.47 2.29 -4.59
N SER A 45 26.93 2.89 -5.69
CA SER A 45 26.79 4.33 -5.91
C SER A 45 25.69 4.75 -6.88
N GLU A 46 24.95 3.82 -7.46
CA GLU A 46 23.84 4.11 -8.40
C GLU A 46 22.47 3.74 -7.85
N SER A 47 22.21 3.86 -6.56
CA SER A 47 20.85 4.12 -6.12
C SER A 47 20.53 5.59 -6.40
N ILE A 48 20.39 5.94 -7.67
CA ILE A 48 19.79 7.19 -8.09
C ILE A 48 18.49 7.29 -7.31
N TRP A 49 18.41 8.29 -6.44
CA TRP A 49 17.18 8.64 -5.73
C TRP A 49 16.18 9.08 -6.79
N VAL A 50 15.42 8.13 -7.30
CA VAL A 50 14.41 8.43 -8.30
C VAL A 50 13.24 9.06 -7.58
N GLU A 51 13.18 10.36 -7.62
CA GLU A 51 12.05 11.11 -7.08
C GLU A 51 10.83 10.85 -7.94
N ARG A 52 9.77 10.37 -7.29
CA ARG A 52 8.52 10.00 -7.94
C ARG A 52 7.39 10.80 -7.35
N HIS A 53 6.61 11.41 -8.21
CA HIS A 53 5.42 12.15 -7.83
C HIS A 53 4.17 11.29 -8.00
N GLU A 54 3.22 11.45 -7.08
CA GLU A 54 1.91 10.82 -7.09
C GLU A 54 0.87 11.93 -6.94
N GLY A 55 0.13 12.20 -7.99
CA GLY A 55 -1.05 13.06 -7.98
C GLY A 55 -2.30 12.20 -7.81
N LYS A 56 -3.25 12.65 -7.00
CA LYS A 56 -4.57 12.04 -6.86
C LYS A 56 -5.63 13.07 -7.11
N TYR A 57 -6.65 12.65 -7.83
CA TYR A 57 -7.76 13.47 -8.26
C TYR A 57 -9.05 12.67 -8.03
N VAL A 58 -10.07 13.30 -7.50
CA VAL A 58 -11.41 12.70 -7.44
C VAL A 58 -12.18 13.23 -8.63
N ILE A 59 -12.58 12.35 -9.50
CA ILE A 59 -13.27 12.70 -10.75
C ILE A 59 -14.67 12.08 -10.79
N PRO A 60 -15.65 12.72 -11.43
CA PRO A 60 -16.94 12.08 -11.67
C PRO A 60 -16.77 10.90 -12.63
N PRO A 61 -17.55 9.82 -12.45
CA PRO A 61 -17.50 8.64 -13.34
C PRO A 61 -17.68 8.97 -14.82
N THR A 62 -18.41 10.05 -15.12
CA THR A 62 -18.68 10.53 -16.49
C THR A 62 -17.42 11.02 -17.21
N LEU A 63 -16.37 11.42 -16.50
CA LEU A 63 -15.09 11.81 -17.10
C LEU A 63 -14.21 10.63 -17.49
N MET A 64 -14.43 9.44 -16.91
CA MET A 64 -13.58 8.27 -17.18
C MET A 64 -13.44 7.92 -18.66
N PRO A 65 -14.51 7.87 -19.46
CA PRO A 65 -14.39 7.53 -20.88
C PRO A 65 -13.47 8.49 -21.64
N ALA A 66 -13.65 9.79 -21.44
CA ALA A 66 -12.85 10.80 -22.13
C ALA A 66 -11.37 10.77 -21.70
N ILE A 67 -11.11 10.61 -20.40
CA ILE A 67 -9.73 10.45 -19.90
C ILE A 67 -9.11 9.16 -20.44
N ARG A 68 -9.86 8.05 -20.48
CA ARG A 68 -9.39 6.78 -21.04
C ARG A 68 -9.03 6.89 -22.50
N GLU A 69 -9.85 7.58 -23.30
CA GLU A 69 -9.57 7.85 -24.70
C GLU A 69 -8.29 8.66 -24.86
N TYR A 70 -8.14 9.75 -24.10
CA TYR A 70 -6.95 10.57 -24.11
C TYR A 70 -5.67 9.78 -23.77
N ILE A 71 -5.68 9.07 -22.64
CA ILE A 71 -4.49 8.30 -22.22
C ILE A 71 -4.19 7.12 -23.14
N GLY A 72 -5.17 6.60 -23.87
CA GLY A 72 -5.00 5.56 -24.87
C GLY A 72 -4.04 5.94 -26.00
N LEU A 73 -3.77 7.24 -26.19
CA LEU A 73 -2.76 7.74 -27.12
C LEU A 73 -1.33 7.52 -26.61
N PHE A 74 -1.13 7.39 -25.30
CA PHE A 74 0.17 7.39 -24.63
C PHE A 74 0.45 6.15 -23.78
N CYS A 75 -0.58 5.42 -23.39
CA CYS A 75 -0.49 4.32 -22.43
C CYS A 75 -1.08 3.02 -22.98
N ASP A 76 -0.50 1.93 -22.54
CA ASP A 76 -1.04 0.58 -22.72
C ASP A 76 -1.65 0.04 -21.42
N PRO A 77 -2.56 -0.94 -21.49
CA PRO A 77 -3.02 -1.67 -20.31
C PRO A 77 -1.86 -2.22 -19.49
N ASP A 78 -1.95 -2.11 -18.16
CA ASP A 78 -0.96 -2.75 -17.29
C ASP A 78 -1.00 -4.28 -17.52
N PRO A 79 0.13 -4.96 -17.74
CA PRO A 79 0.17 -6.40 -18.00
C PRO A 79 -0.44 -7.28 -16.91
N ASN A 80 -0.62 -6.75 -15.69
CA ASN A 80 -1.25 -7.46 -14.59
C ASN A 80 -2.79 -7.34 -14.59
N CYS A 81 -3.34 -6.50 -15.45
CA CYS A 81 -4.77 -6.35 -15.64
C CYS A 81 -5.33 -7.39 -16.61
N LYS A 82 -6.62 -7.68 -16.49
CA LYS A 82 -7.35 -8.60 -17.38
C LYS A 82 -8.63 -7.94 -17.86
N GLY A 83 -9.08 -8.38 -19.04
CA GLY A 83 -10.35 -7.93 -19.62
C GLY A 83 -10.26 -6.55 -20.25
N PHE A 84 -11.44 -6.05 -20.61
CA PHE A 84 -11.62 -4.69 -21.11
C PHE A 84 -12.85 -4.05 -20.42
N PRO A 85 -12.67 -2.99 -19.65
CA PRO A 85 -11.40 -2.31 -19.36
C PRO A 85 -10.39 -3.20 -18.60
N PRO A 86 -9.07 -2.90 -18.68
CA PRO A 86 -8.02 -3.68 -18.02
C PRO A 86 -8.06 -3.42 -16.51
N GLU A 87 -8.61 -4.37 -15.74
CA GLU A 87 -8.88 -4.15 -14.32
C GLU A 87 -8.62 -5.35 -13.42
N TYR A 88 -8.53 -5.09 -12.13
CA TYR A 88 -8.50 -6.09 -11.08
C TYR A 88 -9.05 -5.54 -9.75
N VAL A 89 -9.60 -6.43 -8.95
CA VAL A 89 -10.05 -6.09 -7.59
C VAL A 89 -8.86 -6.11 -6.65
N THR A 90 -8.76 -5.09 -5.81
CA THR A 90 -7.78 -5.01 -4.71
C THR A 90 -8.52 -4.99 -3.39
N THR A 91 -8.15 -5.88 -2.47
CA THR A 91 -8.60 -5.84 -1.07
C THR A 91 -7.41 -5.61 -0.17
N THR A 92 -7.56 -4.75 0.83
CA THR A 92 -6.47 -4.35 1.72
C THR A 92 -6.96 -4.32 3.15
N LEU A 93 -6.41 -5.20 3.99
CA LEU A 93 -6.59 -5.17 5.43
C LEU A 93 -5.65 -4.11 6.01
N GLN A 94 -6.20 -3.10 6.66
CA GLN A 94 -5.44 -2.05 7.34
C GLN A 94 -5.29 -2.39 8.82
N LEU A 95 -4.06 -2.24 9.31
CA LEU A 95 -3.74 -2.43 10.71
C LEU A 95 -3.48 -1.08 11.38
N ASP A 96 -3.93 -0.96 12.62
CA ASP A 96 -3.66 0.23 13.44
C ASP A 96 -3.63 -0.16 14.92
N THR A 97 -3.15 0.73 15.76
CA THR A 97 -3.20 0.58 17.21
C THR A 97 -4.64 0.69 17.72
N PRO A 98 -4.94 0.23 18.95
CA PRO A 98 -6.25 0.48 19.56
C PRO A 98 -6.65 1.96 19.56
N ALA A 99 -5.69 2.86 19.74
CA ALA A 99 -5.89 4.31 19.74
C ALA A 99 -5.86 4.95 18.34
N MET A 100 -5.85 4.15 17.26
CA MET A 100 -5.84 4.64 15.86
C MET A 100 -4.65 5.57 15.54
N SER A 101 -3.48 5.31 16.14
CA SER A 101 -2.31 6.20 16.07
C SER A 101 -1.79 6.38 14.63
N LEU A 102 -1.86 5.34 13.77
CA LEU A 102 -1.41 5.46 12.39
C LEU A 102 -2.38 6.29 11.55
N HIS A 103 -3.69 6.20 11.84
CA HIS A 103 -4.71 7.06 11.25
C HIS A 103 -4.48 8.52 11.67
N HIS A 104 -4.36 8.79 12.97
CA HIS A 104 -4.11 10.14 13.47
C HIS A 104 -2.82 10.75 12.94
N ALA A 105 -1.73 9.97 12.86
CA ALA A 105 -0.48 10.44 12.24
C ALA A 105 -0.65 10.81 10.76
N LYS A 106 -1.59 10.17 10.04
CA LYS A 106 -1.93 10.55 8.66
C LYS A 106 -2.78 11.82 8.65
N GLU A 107 -3.77 11.94 9.52
CA GLU A 107 -4.67 13.10 9.54
C GLU A 107 -3.96 14.40 9.96
N SER A 108 -3.06 14.31 10.94
CA SER A 108 -2.20 15.43 11.36
C SER A 108 -1.05 15.70 10.38
N GLU A 109 -0.94 14.92 9.30
CA GLU A 109 0.15 15.01 8.33
C GLU A 109 1.56 14.93 8.95
N ALA A 110 1.71 14.14 10.02
CA ALA A 110 2.99 13.96 10.72
C ALA A 110 4.13 13.73 9.72
N VAL A 111 5.24 14.43 9.92
CA VAL A 111 6.41 14.44 9.01
C VAL A 111 6.98 13.05 8.82
N THR A 112 7.00 12.26 9.90
CA THR A 112 7.37 10.85 9.87
C THR A 112 6.14 10.02 10.26
N ARG A 113 5.69 9.19 9.35
CA ARG A 113 4.54 8.30 9.56
C ARG A 113 4.64 7.05 8.71
N PHE A 114 3.92 6.01 9.11
CA PHE A 114 3.86 4.79 8.32
C PHE A 114 2.46 4.15 8.34
N LYS A 115 2.25 3.19 7.47
CA LYS A 115 1.04 2.36 7.40
C LYS A 115 1.43 0.91 7.32
N LEU A 116 0.70 0.07 8.03
CA LEU A 116 0.79 -1.38 7.99
C LEU A 116 -0.45 -1.93 7.31
N ARG A 117 -0.27 -2.78 6.32
CA ARG A 117 -1.40 -3.38 5.61
C ARG A 117 -1.06 -4.74 5.00
N ALA A 118 -2.05 -5.61 4.94
CA ALA A 118 -2.01 -6.84 4.16
C ALA A 118 -2.92 -6.68 2.93
N ARG A 119 -2.42 -7.03 1.74
CA ARG A 119 -3.12 -6.82 0.47
C ARG A 119 -3.28 -8.10 -0.29
N THR A 120 -4.46 -8.27 -0.91
CA THR A 120 -4.78 -9.36 -1.83
C THR A 120 -5.32 -8.80 -3.14
N TYR A 121 -5.31 -9.61 -4.18
CA TYR A 121 -5.80 -9.28 -5.52
C TYR A 121 -6.83 -10.30 -6.00
N GLY A 122 -7.80 -9.83 -6.79
CA GLY A 122 -8.91 -10.66 -7.25
C GLY A 122 -9.92 -10.96 -6.15
N THR A 123 -10.92 -11.76 -6.50
CA THR A 123 -12.01 -12.19 -5.61
C THR A 123 -12.10 -13.70 -5.46
N ASP A 124 -11.28 -14.44 -6.22
CA ASP A 124 -11.27 -15.91 -6.26
C ASP A 124 -10.54 -16.55 -5.08
N GLY A 125 -9.99 -15.73 -4.19
CA GLY A 125 -9.27 -16.18 -3.02
C GLY A 125 -7.93 -16.87 -3.30
N LYS A 126 -7.40 -16.85 -4.52
CA LYS A 126 -6.14 -17.50 -4.89
C LYS A 126 -4.91 -16.61 -4.72
N SER A 127 -5.12 -15.30 -4.56
CA SER A 127 -4.02 -14.37 -4.37
C SER A 127 -3.21 -14.67 -3.12
N PRO A 128 -1.88 -14.64 -3.18
CA PRO A 128 -1.08 -14.53 -1.97
C PRO A 128 -1.39 -13.23 -1.24
N VAL A 129 -1.03 -13.18 0.03
CA VAL A 129 -1.14 -11.98 0.85
C VAL A 129 0.17 -11.22 0.80
N PHE A 130 0.09 -9.93 0.53
CA PHE A 130 1.24 -9.04 0.49
C PHE A 130 1.25 -8.16 1.74
N MET A 131 2.19 -8.42 2.64
CA MET A 131 2.44 -7.57 3.79
C MET A 131 3.21 -6.34 3.35
N GLU A 132 2.67 -5.17 3.58
CA GLU A 132 3.25 -3.91 3.08
C GLU A 132 3.42 -2.90 4.21
N ILE A 133 4.59 -2.28 4.25
CA ILE A 133 4.86 -1.10 5.07
C ILE A 133 5.07 0.06 4.11
N LYS A 134 4.25 1.11 4.24
CA LYS A 134 4.47 2.38 3.52
C LYS A 134 4.88 3.44 4.53
N ARG A 135 6.15 3.84 4.51
CA ARG A 135 6.69 4.93 5.33
C ARG A 135 6.72 6.22 4.53
N LYS A 136 6.43 7.32 5.19
CA LYS A 136 6.76 8.66 4.70
C LYS A 136 7.68 9.29 5.74
N ILE A 137 8.88 9.65 5.33
CA ILE A 137 9.92 10.22 6.19
C ILE A 137 10.40 11.49 5.53
N ILE A 138 10.12 12.63 6.12
CA ILE A 138 10.51 13.96 5.60
C ILE A 138 10.18 14.08 4.08
N GLY A 139 8.94 13.74 3.72
CA GLY A 139 8.49 13.79 2.32
C GLY A 139 8.79 12.54 1.48
N VAL A 140 9.85 11.80 1.78
CA VAL A 140 10.26 10.60 1.04
C VAL A 140 9.35 9.41 1.36
N VAL A 141 8.90 8.70 0.34
CA VAL A 141 8.08 7.50 0.49
C VAL A 141 8.91 6.24 0.27
N VAL A 142 9.05 5.45 1.33
CA VAL A 142 9.72 4.13 1.28
C VAL A 142 8.67 3.03 1.45
N LYS A 143 8.75 2.02 0.57
CA LYS A 143 7.85 0.85 0.62
C LYS A 143 8.66 -0.42 0.84
N SER A 144 8.23 -1.22 1.82
CA SER A 144 8.71 -2.58 2.03
C SER A 144 7.55 -3.54 1.78
N ARG A 145 7.81 -4.69 1.15
CA ARG A 145 6.78 -5.66 0.79
C ARG A 145 7.32 -7.07 0.90
N ALA A 146 6.55 -7.94 1.58
CA ALA A 146 6.76 -9.38 1.61
C ALA A 146 5.52 -10.10 1.07
N ARG A 147 5.74 -11.21 0.35
CA ARG A 147 4.69 -12.06 -0.19
C ARG A 147 4.54 -13.30 0.68
N ILE A 148 3.35 -13.54 1.19
CA ILE A 148 3.02 -14.70 1.99
C ILE A 148 2.06 -15.60 1.18
N PRO A 149 2.35 -16.89 1.03
CA PRO A 149 1.39 -17.82 0.46
C PRO A 149 0.07 -17.76 1.23
N ARG A 150 -1.05 -17.88 0.52
CA ARG A 150 -2.37 -17.72 1.13
C ARG A 150 -2.58 -18.70 2.28
N GLU A 151 -2.19 -19.94 2.09
CA GLU A 151 -2.35 -21.03 3.04
C GLU A 151 -1.56 -20.85 4.34
N LYS A 152 -0.54 -19.98 4.31
CA LYS A 152 0.27 -19.61 5.49
C LYS A 152 -0.20 -18.34 6.18
N TRP A 153 -1.13 -17.61 5.58
CA TRP A 153 -1.64 -16.37 6.17
C TRP A 153 -2.65 -16.65 7.29
N CYS A 154 -2.25 -16.36 8.51
CA CYS A 154 -3.08 -16.48 9.72
C CYS A 154 -2.56 -15.51 10.80
N SER A 155 -3.33 -15.36 11.87
CA SER A 155 -2.97 -14.53 13.02
C SER A 155 -1.69 -15.01 13.70
N GLU A 156 -1.51 -16.31 13.81
CA GLU A 156 -0.38 -16.96 14.47
C GLU A 156 0.94 -16.62 13.77
N LEU A 157 0.94 -16.45 12.44
CA LEU A 157 2.12 -16.02 11.69
C LEU A 157 2.68 -14.69 12.22
N ILE A 158 1.80 -13.80 12.67
CA ILE A 158 2.17 -12.49 13.19
C ILE A 158 2.42 -12.54 14.71
N LEU A 159 1.60 -13.28 15.42
CA LEU A 159 1.56 -13.27 16.89
C LEU A 159 2.53 -14.28 17.52
N ASP A 160 2.77 -15.44 16.89
CA ASP A 160 3.68 -16.46 17.40
C ASP A 160 5.07 -16.37 16.74
N PRO A 161 6.13 -16.06 17.52
CA PRO A 161 7.50 -16.03 17.00
C PRO A 161 7.98 -17.32 16.33
N LYS A 162 7.47 -18.46 16.77
CA LYS A 162 7.86 -19.78 16.23
C LYS A 162 7.41 -19.98 14.77
N ARG A 163 6.30 -19.36 14.38
CA ARG A 163 5.75 -19.46 13.03
C ARG A 163 6.54 -18.65 11.99
N LEU A 164 7.44 -17.77 12.42
CA LEU A 164 8.29 -16.99 11.52
C LEU A 164 9.17 -17.86 10.64
N LEU A 165 9.53 -19.06 11.11
CA LEU A 165 10.37 -20.01 10.38
C LEU A 165 9.60 -20.82 9.30
N ASP A 166 8.28 -20.73 9.28
CA ASP A 166 7.43 -21.50 8.37
C ASP A 166 7.33 -20.87 6.96
N VAL A 167 7.94 -19.71 6.76
CA VAL A 167 7.84 -18.95 5.51
C VAL A 167 9.16 -18.96 4.76
N GLU A 168 9.11 -19.35 3.49
CA GLU A 168 10.23 -19.26 2.56
C GLU A 168 10.14 -17.96 1.77
N PHE A 169 11.26 -17.23 1.70
CA PHE A 169 11.35 -15.94 1.00
C PHE A 169 12.17 -16.07 -0.27
N ARG A 170 11.81 -15.27 -1.29
CA ARG A 170 12.50 -15.24 -2.58
C ARG A 170 13.81 -14.46 -2.54
N SER A 171 13.97 -13.62 -1.53
CA SER A 171 15.15 -12.77 -1.35
C SER A 171 15.29 -12.30 0.09
N ALA A 172 16.50 -11.95 0.50
CA ALA A 172 16.78 -11.34 1.80
C ALA A 172 16.00 -10.02 2.01
N LYS A 173 15.72 -9.28 0.94
CA LYS A 173 14.91 -8.07 1.00
C LYS A 173 13.45 -8.36 1.38
N GLU A 174 12.89 -9.45 0.85
CA GLU A 174 11.52 -9.89 1.18
C GLU A 174 11.44 -10.39 2.61
N GLU A 175 12.42 -11.19 3.03
CA GLU A 175 12.55 -11.65 4.43
C GLU A 175 12.65 -10.46 5.40
N TYR A 176 13.53 -9.51 5.13
CA TYR A 176 13.63 -8.30 5.94
C TYR A 176 12.31 -7.54 6.02
N ALA A 177 11.60 -7.40 4.90
CA ALA A 177 10.30 -6.72 4.86
C ALA A 177 9.25 -7.43 5.71
N PHE A 178 9.27 -8.77 5.72
CA PHE A 178 8.41 -9.59 6.56
C PHE A 178 8.71 -9.41 8.04
N LEU A 179 9.97 -9.62 8.42
CA LEU A 179 10.41 -9.50 9.83
C LEU A 179 10.13 -8.09 10.38
N GLU A 180 10.36 -7.07 9.58
CA GLU A 180 10.11 -5.68 9.95
C GLU A 180 8.60 -5.38 10.10
N PHE A 181 7.77 -5.96 9.25
CA PHE A 181 6.32 -5.86 9.38
C PHE A 181 5.84 -6.50 10.70
N VAL A 182 6.30 -7.71 10.99
CA VAL A 182 5.95 -8.43 12.22
C VAL A 182 6.45 -7.66 13.45
N ARG A 183 7.70 -7.19 13.40
CA ARG A 183 8.29 -6.39 14.49
C ARG A 183 7.45 -5.16 14.80
N LEU A 184 7.17 -4.34 13.79
CA LEU A 184 6.37 -3.13 13.96
C LEU A 184 4.95 -3.44 14.44
N THR A 185 4.31 -4.45 13.86
CA THR A 185 2.95 -4.84 14.27
C THR A 185 2.89 -5.19 15.76
N ARG A 186 3.87 -5.93 16.26
CA ARG A 186 3.93 -6.31 17.67
C ARG A 186 4.32 -5.15 18.57
N GLU A 187 5.32 -4.36 18.18
CA GLU A 187 5.85 -3.25 18.96
C GLU A 187 4.79 -2.20 19.29
N ILE A 188 3.95 -1.87 18.32
CA ILE A 188 2.88 -0.88 18.50
C ILE A 188 1.54 -1.52 18.90
N GLY A 189 1.45 -2.84 19.01
CA GLY A 189 0.20 -3.54 19.28
C GLY A 189 -0.84 -3.35 18.17
N ALA A 190 -0.40 -3.28 16.91
CA ALA A 190 -1.32 -3.08 15.80
C ALA A 190 -2.18 -4.33 15.56
N THR A 191 -3.46 -4.09 15.33
CA THR A 191 -4.48 -5.11 15.05
C THR A 191 -5.27 -4.75 13.80
N PRO A 192 -5.95 -5.71 13.16
CA PRO A 192 -6.89 -5.43 12.09
C PRO A 192 -7.95 -4.39 12.50
N LYS A 193 -8.24 -3.45 11.61
CA LYS A 193 -9.25 -2.39 11.83
C LYS A 193 -10.30 -2.36 10.75
N VAL A 194 -9.87 -2.37 9.49
CA VAL A 194 -10.79 -2.25 8.37
C VAL A 194 -10.21 -2.91 7.12
N LEU A 195 -11.06 -3.59 6.39
CA LEU A 195 -10.81 -4.00 5.02
C LEU A 195 -11.27 -2.87 4.10
N VAL A 196 -10.47 -2.59 3.09
CA VAL A 196 -10.82 -1.66 2.00
C VAL A 196 -10.70 -2.40 0.68
N ARG A 197 -11.77 -2.40 -0.11
CA ARG A 197 -11.84 -3.02 -1.43
C ARG A 197 -12.16 -2.00 -2.49
N TYR A 198 -11.57 -2.15 -3.66
CA TYR A 198 -11.86 -1.33 -4.83
C TYR A 198 -11.48 -2.06 -6.10
N THR A 199 -12.08 -1.66 -7.21
CA THR A 199 -11.70 -2.10 -8.55
C THR A 199 -10.70 -1.11 -9.11
N ARG A 200 -9.54 -1.59 -9.53
CA ARG A 200 -8.48 -0.79 -10.16
C ARG A 200 -8.37 -1.10 -11.63
N GLU A 201 -8.54 -0.10 -12.44
CA GLU A 201 -8.17 -0.07 -13.84
C GLU A 201 -6.78 0.59 -13.95
N SER A 202 -5.83 0.02 -14.70
CA SER A 202 -4.43 0.45 -14.67
C SER A 202 -3.79 0.49 -16.04
N TYR A 203 -3.07 1.57 -16.31
CA TYR A 203 -2.36 1.85 -17.55
C TYR A 203 -0.91 2.24 -17.27
N VAL A 204 -0.02 1.85 -18.17
CA VAL A 204 1.42 2.14 -18.12
C VAL A 204 1.78 2.90 -19.38
N SER A 205 2.53 3.97 -19.25
CA SER A 205 3.03 4.71 -20.40
C SER A 205 3.88 3.83 -21.31
N ARG A 206 3.72 4.01 -22.63
CA ARG A 206 4.58 3.43 -23.65
C ARG A 206 5.54 4.44 -24.28
N VAL A 207 5.38 5.71 -23.91
CA VAL A 207 6.14 6.83 -24.47
C VAL A 207 7.16 7.43 -23.49
N ASP A 208 7.15 6.94 -22.25
CA ASP A 208 8.11 7.32 -21.21
C ASP A 208 8.38 6.13 -20.26
N ASP A 209 9.45 6.22 -19.49
CA ASP A 209 9.95 5.09 -18.70
C ASP A 209 9.12 4.75 -17.46
N TYR A 210 8.18 5.61 -17.03
CA TYR A 210 7.59 5.40 -15.71
C TYR A 210 6.13 5.80 -15.54
N ALA A 211 5.58 6.72 -16.31
CA ALA A 211 4.25 7.26 -16.03
C ALA A 211 3.18 6.15 -15.98
N ARG A 212 2.31 6.23 -14.98
CA ARG A 212 1.21 5.30 -14.77
C ARG A 212 -0.05 6.06 -14.42
N VAL A 213 -1.16 5.62 -14.99
CA VAL A 213 -2.49 6.14 -14.69
C VAL A 213 -3.35 5.01 -14.16
N THR A 214 -4.02 5.24 -13.03
CA THR A 214 -4.96 4.25 -12.49
C THR A 214 -6.26 4.92 -12.09
N PHE A 215 -7.38 4.21 -12.34
CA PHE A 215 -8.70 4.59 -11.86
C PHE A 215 -9.11 3.59 -10.79
N ASP A 216 -9.33 4.06 -9.57
CA ASP A 216 -9.88 3.27 -8.48
C ASP A 216 -11.34 3.64 -8.29
N ARG A 217 -12.22 2.66 -8.44
CA ARG A 217 -13.68 2.81 -8.35
C ARG A 217 -14.31 1.73 -7.51
N ASN A 218 -15.61 1.83 -7.22
CA ASN A 218 -16.32 0.90 -6.37
C ASN A 218 -15.61 0.73 -5.01
N LEU A 219 -15.38 1.86 -4.34
CA LEU A 219 -14.68 1.86 -3.07
C LEU A 219 -15.61 1.36 -1.96
N LEU A 220 -15.23 0.24 -1.38
CA LEU A 220 -15.95 -0.42 -0.31
C LEU A 220 -15.06 -0.58 0.92
N TYR A 221 -15.67 -0.63 2.09
CA TYR A 221 -14.98 -0.97 3.32
C TYR A 221 -15.79 -1.95 4.15
N GLN A 222 -15.11 -2.62 5.06
CA GLN A 222 -15.71 -3.50 6.05
C GLN A 222 -14.90 -3.41 7.35
N PRO A 223 -15.46 -2.90 8.47
CA PRO A 223 -14.82 -2.98 9.77
C PRO A 223 -14.53 -4.44 10.13
N THR A 224 -13.36 -4.67 10.72
CA THR A 224 -12.97 -6.04 11.08
C THR A 224 -11.92 -6.06 12.19
N HIS A 225 -11.99 -7.09 13.02
CA HIS A 225 -10.96 -7.49 13.96
C HIS A 225 -10.27 -8.79 13.54
N SER A 226 -10.72 -9.38 12.44
CA SER A 226 -10.18 -10.61 11.89
C SER A 226 -8.94 -10.34 11.04
N TRP A 227 -7.99 -11.26 11.07
CA TRP A 227 -6.85 -11.29 10.15
C TRP A 227 -7.20 -11.79 8.75
N ASP A 228 -8.47 -12.12 8.50
CA ASP A 228 -8.92 -12.41 7.13
C ASP A 228 -8.69 -11.20 6.21
N SER A 229 -8.11 -11.45 5.04
CA SER A 229 -7.75 -10.42 4.07
C SER A 229 -8.70 -10.36 2.87
N TRP A 230 -9.78 -11.15 2.89
CA TRP A 230 -10.78 -11.21 1.80
C TRP A 230 -12.11 -10.58 2.18
N GLY A 231 -12.50 -10.67 3.45
CA GLY A 231 -13.74 -10.13 3.97
C GLY A 231 -14.98 -10.96 3.65
N ASP A 232 -16.04 -10.64 4.36
CA ASP A 232 -17.35 -11.26 4.25
C ASP A 232 -18.19 -10.55 3.17
N ALA A 233 -18.73 -11.29 2.22
CA ALA A 233 -19.49 -10.74 1.09
C ALA A 233 -20.69 -9.89 1.52
N GLY A 234 -21.36 -10.24 2.65
CA GLY A 234 -22.56 -9.55 3.13
C GLY A 234 -22.29 -8.28 3.97
N LYS A 235 -21.02 -7.93 4.23
CA LYS A 235 -20.69 -6.84 5.17
C LYS A 235 -19.98 -5.64 4.54
N TRP A 236 -19.90 -5.59 3.24
CA TRP A 236 -19.28 -4.47 2.53
C TRP A 236 -20.18 -3.25 2.52
N ARG A 237 -19.60 -2.10 2.83
CA ARG A 237 -20.25 -0.79 2.85
C ARG A 237 -19.52 0.15 1.89
N PRO A 238 -20.21 1.09 1.21
CA PRO A 238 -19.55 2.07 0.36
C PRO A 238 -18.73 3.08 1.19
N ILE A 239 -17.49 3.35 0.77
CA ILE A 239 -16.71 4.48 1.29
C ILE A 239 -17.18 5.78 0.65
N ASP A 240 -17.61 5.65 -0.58
CA ASP A 240 -17.82 6.67 -1.54
C ASP A 240 -19.19 7.32 -1.32
N THR A 241 -19.26 8.10 -0.28
CA THR A 241 -20.43 8.91 0.07
C THR A 241 -20.07 10.39 -0.10
N PRO A 242 -21.04 11.29 -0.33
CA PRO A 242 -20.80 12.72 -0.42
C PRO A 242 -20.13 13.34 0.79
N PHE A 243 -20.31 12.74 1.97
CA PHE A 243 -19.66 13.22 3.19
C PHE A 243 -18.18 12.85 3.26
N THR A 244 -17.74 11.86 2.49
CA THR A 244 -16.33 11.46 2.40
C THR A 244 -15.61 12.11 1.22
N GLN A 245 -16.35 12.80 0.35
CA GLN A 245 -15.82 13.57 -0.76
C GLN A 245 -15.67 15.03 -0.36
N ASP A 246 -14.55 15.61 -0.73
CA ASP A 246 -14.30 17.02 -0.50
C ASP A 246 -15.37 17.88 -1.20
N LYS A 247 -15.96 18.84 -0.46
CA LYS A 247 -16.94 19.81 -0.97
C LYS A 247 -18.33 19.30 -1.36
N GLY A 248 -18.79 18.19 -0.82
CA GLY A 248 -20.17 17.74 -1.06
C GLY A 248 -20.44 17.39 -2.52
N ASN A 249 -19.42 16.97 -3.24
CA ASN A 249 -19.57 16.55 -4.62
C ASN A 249 -20.46 15.30 -4.66
N ARG A 250 -21.62 15.40 -5.32
CA ARG A 250 -22.65 14.34 -5.41
C ARG A 250 -22.20 13.10 -6.18
N TYR A 251 -20.98 13.12 -6.72
CA TYR A 251 -20.47 12.04 -7.53
C TYR A 251 -19.62 11.14 -6.66
N SER A 252 -20.06 9.90 -6.57
CA SER A 252 -19.25 8.81 -6.17
C SER A 252 -17.94 8.88 -6.95
N GLY A 253 -16.85 9.20 -6.23
CA GLY A 253 -15.64 9.60 -6.91
C GLY A 253 -14.89 8.40 -7.43
N VAL A 254 -14.49 8.49 -8.65
CA VAL A 254 -13.38 7.70 -9.15
C VAL A 254 -12.10 8.38 -8.71
N ILE A 255 -11.22 7.63 -8.04
CA ILE A 255 -9.91 8.15 -7.70
C ILE A 255 -8.96 7.90 -8.86
N LEU A 256 -8.68 8.95 -9.61
CA LEU A 256 -7.64 8.96 -10.61
C LEU A 256 -6.29 9.19 -9.90
N GLU A 257 -5.35 8.26 -10.07
CA GLU A 257 -3.99 8.38 -9.54
C GLU A 257 -3.01 8.40 -10.70
N ILE A 258 -2.23 9.47 -10.79
CA ILE A 258 -1.18 9.65 -11.80
C ILE A 258 0.16 9.60 -11.10
N LYS A 259 1.05 8.74 -11.58
CA LYS A 259 2.42 8.62 -11.09
C LYS A 259 3.40 8.97 -12.19
N THR A 260 4.35 9.85 -11.87
CA THR A 260 5.39 10.28 -12.78
C THR A 260 6.75 10.35 -12.07
N MET A 261 7.79 10.52 -12.83
CA MET A 261 9.07 11.02 -12.34
C MET A 261 8.95 12.50 -11.95
N SER A 262 10.02 13.09 -11.42
CA SER A 262 10.06 14.50 -11.01
C SER A 262 9.67 15.45 -12.14
N ASN A 263 10.08 15.13 -13.36
CA ASN A 263 9.66 15.83 -14.57
C ASN A 263 8.55 15.04 -15.24
N PRO A 264 7.28 15.43 -15.07
CA PRO A 264 6.17 14.75 -15.75
C PRO A 264 6.28 14.96 -17.26
N PRO A 265 5.99 13.95 -18.08
CA PRO A 265 5.90 14.14 -19.52
C PRO A 265 4.76 15.11 -19.88
N MET A 266 4.89 15.85 -20.98
CA MET A 266 3.94 16.89 -21.37
C MET A 266 2.51 16.37 -21.47
N TRP A 267 2.30 15.16 -21.99
CA TRP A 267 0.96 14.58 -22.06
C TRP A 267 0.26 14.44 -20.69
N VAL A 268 1.02 14.32 -19.59
CA VAL A 268 0.45 14.31 -18.23
C VAL A 268 0.06 15.71 -17.81
N VAL A 269 0.85 16.71 -18.15
CA VAL A 269 0.52 18.13 -17.89
C VAL A 269 -0.76 18.50 -18.64
N ASP A 270 -0.79 18.20 -19.95
CA ASP A 270 -1.95 18.43 -20.80
C ASP A 270 -3.21 17.69 -20.31
N LEU A 271 -3.04 16.45 -19.81
CA LEU A 271 -4.14 15.69 -19.18
C LEU A 271 -4.72 16.45 -17.98
N ILE A 272 -3.88 16.95 -17.11
CA ILE A 272 -4.31 17.67 -15.91
C ILE A 272 -5.03 18.96 -16.28
N GLU A 273 -4.49 19.71 -17.24
CA GLU A 273 -5.04 20.99 -17.69
C GLU A 273 -6.34 20.81 -18.49
N ASN A 274 -6.35 19.90 -19.48
CA ASN A 274 -7.51 19.70 -20.35
C ASN A 274 -8.77 19.21 -19.62
N PHE A 275 -8.59 18.46 -18.53
CA PHE A 275 -9.69 17.93 -17.72
C PHE A 275 -9.90 18.69 -16.41
N ASP A 276 -9.23 19.85 -16.23
CA ASP A 276 -9.31 20.69 -15.01
C ASP A 276 -9.19 19.87 -13.72
N LEU A 277 -8.17 19.04 -13.66
CA LEU A 277 -7.99 18.08 -12.57
C LEU A 277 -7.46 18.76 -11.31
N ALA A 278 -8.28 18.96 -10.31
CA ALA A 278 -7.88 19.49 -9.01
C ALA A 278 -7.23 18.38 -8.15
N ARG A 279 -5.98 18.59 -7.76
CA ARG A 279 -5.26 17.64 -6.90
C ARG A 279 -5.88 17.57 -5.52
N THR A 280 -6.18 16.36 -5.04
CA THR A 280 -6.77 16.12 -3.72
C THR A 280 -5.93 15.16 -2.89
N GLY A 281 -6.01 15.31 -1.57
CA GLY A 281 -5.48 14.31 -0.65
C GLY A 281 -6.49 13.19 -0.46
N ASN A 282 -6.24 12.01 -1.01
CA ASN A 282 -7.11 10.86 -0.79
C ASN A 282 -6.38 9.73 -0.06
N CYS A 283 -6.96 9.27 1.04
CA CYS A 283 -6.49 8.11 1.79
C CYS A 283 -7.68 7.18 2.08
N LYS A 284 -7.84 6.13 1.26
CA LYS A 284 -8.93 5.16 1.40
C LYS A 284 -9.12 4.61 2.81
N TYR A 285 -8.02 4.41 3.57
CA TYR A 285 -8.08 4.00 4.96
C TYR A 285 -8.74 5.07 5.83
N SER A 286 -8.27 6.30 5.76
CA SER A 286 -8.86 7.40 6.53
C SER A 286 -10.31 7.65 6.13
N SER A 287 -10.62 7.60 4.84
CA SER A 287 -12.01 7.70 4.38
C SER A 287 -12.90 6.61 4.97
N ALA A 288 -12.43 5.35 5.00
CA ALA A 288 -13.18 4.25 5.62
C ALA A 288 -13.41 4.48 7.13
N VAL A 289 -12.39 4.94 7.85
CA VAL A 289 -12.50 5.24 9.28
C VAL A 289 -13.49 6.37 9.53
N TRP A 290 -13.42 7.45 8.76
CA TRP A 290 -14.37 8.57 8.86
C TRP A 290 -15.79 8.13 8.51
N THR A 291 -15.97 7.36 7.44
CA THR A 291 -17.29 6.85 7.07
C THR A 291 -17.88 5.98 8.18
N GLU A 292 -17.08 5.07 8.76
CA GLU A 292 -17.55 4.23 9.86
C GLU A 292 -17.89 5.05 11.10
N SER A 293 -17.09 6.04 11.46
CA SER A 293 -17.35 6.89 12.63
C SER A 293 -18.62 7.75 12.50
N LEU A 294 -18.97 8.11 11.27
CA LEU A 294 -20.16 8.93 11.00
C LEU A 294 -21.45 8.09 10.82
N PHE A 295 -21.32 6.86 10.29
CA PHE A 295 -22.46 6.07 9.83
C PHE A 295 -22.49 4.62 10.34
N GLY A 296 -21.42 4.17 11.03
CA GLY A 296 -21.26 2.76 11.40
C GLY A 296 -22.26 2.21 12.42
N GLU A 297 -22.84 3.09 13.24
CA GLU A 297 -23.71 2.67 14.37
C GLU A 297 -25.19 2.56 13.99
N THR A 298 -25.62 3.04 12.83
CA THR A 298 -27.02 2.97 12.41
C THR A 298 -27.17 2.38 11.01
N PRO A 299 -27.83 1.20 10.86
CA PRO A 299 -28.21 0.66 9.55
C PRO A 299 -28.99 1.68 8.69
N ALA A 300 -29.85 2.49 9.32
CA ALA A 300 -30.59 3.58 8.67
C ALA A 300 -29.70 4.66 8.07
N ALA A 301 -28.51 4.93 8.63
CA ALA A 301 -27.61 5.94 8.06
C ALA A 301 -26.96 5.48 6.74
N ALA A 302 -26.77 4.17 6.56
CA ALA A 302 -26.31 3.61 5.28
C ALA A 302 -27.44 3.63 4.24
N GLU A 303 -28.68 3.37 4.63
CA GLU A 303 -29.88 3.52 3.79
C GLU A 303 -30.13 5.00 3.45
N TYR A 304 -30.01 5.90 4.42
CA TYR A 304 -30.16 7.34 4.20
C TYR A 304 -29.12 7.91 3.25
N ALA A 305 -27.89 7.43 3.34
CA ALA A 305 -26.84 7.80 2.38
C ALA A 305 -27.20 7.30 0.96
N THR A 306 -27.85 6.16 0.83
CA THR A 306 -28.25 5.59 -0.45
C THR A 306 -29.49 6.30 -1.02
N GLU A 307 -30.46 6.66 -0.19
CA GLU A 307 -31.70 7.37 -0.61
C GLU A 307 -31.44 8.84 -0.98
N LEU A 308 -30.48 9.52 -0.34
CA LEU A 308 -30.11 10.88 -0.69
C LEU A 308 -29.42 11.01 -2.06
N PHE A 309 -29.08 9.91 -2.71
CA PHE A 309 -28.26 9.86 -3.92
C PHE A 309 -28.87 9.07 -5.07
N LEU A 310 -30.09 8.59 -4.95
CA LEU A 310 -30.89 8.19 -6.10
C LEU A 310 -31.40 9.42 -6.83
N PRO A 311 -31.33 9.45 -8.19
CA PRO A 311 -31.71 10.59 -9.01
C PRO A 311 -33.18 10.95 -8.88
#